data_66f29912701768a04c54c6f98a34db7e
#
_entry.id   66f29912701768a04c54c6f98a34db7e
#
_cell.length_a   1.000
_cell.length_b   1.000
_cell.length_c   1.000
_cell.angle_alpha   90.00
_cell.angle_beta   90.00
_cell.angle_gamma   90.00
#
_symmetry.space_group_name_H-M   'P 1'
#
loop_
_entity.id
_entity.type
_entity.pdbx_description
1 polymer ?
#
loop_
_entity_poly.entity_id
_entity_poly.type
_entity_poly.pdbx_seq_one_letter_code
_entity_poly.pdbx_strand_id
1 'polypeptide(L)'
;IIKTHFPEVKTFRDCTEIMVLGLKEELGETIYKRCRFVVKEIKRVQDAVTALSNSDFNKLGNLMTETHNGLSKEYEVSCDEIDFLVDAVSNNEKVLGSRMMGGGFGGCSINLVEKGSEKELIEKISKQYRSQFGIDLKAYKVKISKGTTEFKNIKSNTKN
;
A
#
# COMPACT_ATOMS: atom_id res chain seq x y z
N ILE A 1 -3.43 26.09 -6.38
CA ILE A 1 -4.61 26.28 -5.52
C ILE A 1 -4.20 26.22 -4.05
N ILE A 2 -3.77 25.07 -3.47
CA ILE A 2 -3.48 24.97 -2.03
C ILE A 2 -2.50 26.06 -1.56
N LYS A 3 -1.39 26.27 -2.26
CA LYS A 3 -0.41 27.32 -1.92
C LYS A 3 -0.93 28.74 -2.05
N THR A 4 -1.95 28.95 -2.85
CA THR A 4 -2.59 30.28 -2.99
C THR A 4 -3.35 30.66 -1.72
N HIS A 5 -4.03 29.69 -1.09
CA HIS A 5 -4.80 29.87 0.14
C HIS A 5 -3.96 29.71 1.41
N PHE A 6 -2.92 28.88 1.35
CA PHE A 6 -2.03 28.52 2.47
C PHE A 6 -0.57 28.67 2.02
N PRO A 7 -0.02 29.89 1.99
CA PRO A 7 1.34 30.17 1.48
C PRO A 7 2.46 29.43 2.23
N GLU A 8 2.22 29.06 3.48
CA GLU A 8 3.14 28.30 4.33
C GLU A 8 3.30 26.84 3.89
N VAL A 9 2.35 26.29 3.13
CA VAL A 9 2.37 24.90 2.65
C VAL A 9 3.41 24.75 1.55
N LYS A 10 4.44 23.95 1.80
CA LYS A 10 5.49 23.61 0.82
C LYS A 10 5.20 22.27 0.14
N THR A 11 4.72 21.29 0.88
CA THR A 11 4.45 19.92 0.43
C THR A 11 3.14 19.42 1.03
N PHE A 12 2.64 18.28 0.57
CA PHE A 12 1.47 17.63 1.18
C PHE A 12 1.67 17.21 2.64
N ARG A 13 2.92 17.13 3.13
CA ARG A 13 3.19 16.86 4.56
C ARG A 13 2.79 18.03 5.46
N ASP A 14 2.69 19.21 4.88
CA ASP A 14 2.28 20.45 5.58
C ASP A 14 0.76 20.65 5.51
N CYS A 15 0.04 19.81 4.73
CA CYS A 15 -1.40 19.91 4.55
C CYS A 15 -2.15 19.12 5.64
N THR A 16 -3.30 19.65 6.02
CA THR A 16 -4.29 18.92 6.84
C THR A 16 -5.50 18.54 5.99
N GLU A 17 -6.27 17.54 6.44
CA GLU A 17 -7.54 17.19 5.77
C GLU A 17 -8.51 18.37 5.74
N ILE A 18 -8.53 19.23 6.77
CA ILE A 18 -9.39 20.41 6.86
C ILE A 18 -9.03 21.40 5.76
N MET A 19 -7.74 21.65 5.52
CA MET A 19 -7.29 22.54 4.43
C MET A 19 -7.78 22.03 3.07
N VAL A 20 -7.63 20.74 2.81
CA VAL A 20 -8.06 20.13 1.54
C VAL A 20 -9.59 20.14 1.41
N LEU A 21 -10.31 19.87 2.51
CA LEU A 21 -11.77 19.92 2.54
C LEU A 21 -12.31 21.31 2.24
N GLY A 22 -11.71 22.35 2.80
CA GLY A 22 -12.10 23.75 2.58
C GLY A 22 -11.95 24.21 1.12
N LEU A 23 -11.14 23.48 0.32
CA LEU A 23 -10.90 23.81 -1.09
C LEU A 23 -11.59 22.83 -2.06
N LYS A 24 -12.53 21.99 -1.57
CA LYS A 24 -13.19 20.94 -2.37
C LYS A 24 -13.81 21.49 -3.65
N GLU A 25 -14.55 22.57 -3.56
CA GLU A 25 -15.25 23.17 -4.72
C GLU A 25 -14.26 23.70 -5.76
N GLU A 26 -13.17 24.36 -5.33
CA GLU A 26 -12.16 24.91 -6.22
C GLU A 26 -11.27 23.84 -6.85
N LEU A 27 -10.97 22.77 -6.11
CA LEU A 27 -10.21 21.62 -6.61
C LEU A 27 -11.01 20.75 -7.58
N GLY A 28 -12.31 20.71 -7.42
CA GLY A 28 -13.19 19.76 -8.09
C GLY A 28 -13.04 18.34 -7.53
N GLU A 29 -14.04 17.49 -7.78
CA GLU A 29 -14.18 16.20 -7.11
C GLU A 29 -12.94 15.29 -7.27
N THR A 30 -12.42 15.15 -8.49
CA THR A 30 -11.30 14.25 -8.79
C THR A 30 -10.01 14.68 -8.08
N ILE A 31 -9.64 15.96 -8.18
CA ILE A 31 -8.41 16.46 -7.55
C ILE A 31 -8.55 16.45 -6.03
N TYR A 32 -9.73 16.82 -5.53
CA TYR A 32 -10.03 16.76 -4.11
C TYR A 32 -9.83 15.34 -3.53
N LYS A 33 -10.40 14.32 -4.16
CA LYS A 33 -10.24 12.91 -3.74
C LYS A 33 -8.76 12.51 -3.67
N ARG A 34 -7.99 12.84 -4.70
CA ARG A 34 -6.56 12.50 -4.77
C ARG A 34 -5.73 13.24 -3.73
N CYS A 35 -5.96 14.54 -3.55
CA CYS A 35 -5.28 15.32 -2.50
C CYS A 35 -5.61 14.80 -1.11
N ARG A 36 -6.88 14.55 -0.84
CA ARG A 36 -7.35 14.00 0.43
C ARG A 36 -6.72 12.63 0.72
N PHE A 37 -6.69 11.74 -0.27
CA PHE A 37 -6.03 10.43 -0.14
C PHE A 37 -4.56 10.60 0.27
N VAL A 38 -3.80 11.47 -0.42
CA VAL A 38 -2.37 11.67 -0.11
C VAL A 38 -2.17 12.18 1.33
N VAL A 39 -2.96 13.13 1.78
CA VAL A 39 -2.87 13.65 3.16
C VAL A 39 -3.18 12.55 4.19
N LYS A 40 -4.23 11.77 3.95
CA LYS A 40 -4.57 10.62 4.79
C LYS A 40 -3.49 9.54 4.80
N GLU A 41 -2.88 9.27 3.64
CA GLU A 41 -1.85 8.26 3.51
C GLU A 41 -0.58 8.64 4.27
N ILE A 42 -0.19 9.91 4.28
CA ILE A 42 0.92 10.42 5.09
C ILE A 42 0.68 10.11 6.59
N LYS A 43 -0.53 10.38 7.07
CA LYS A 43 -0.90 10.06 8.47
C LYS A 43 -0.91 8.54 8.70
N ARG A 44 -1.44 7.76 7.76
CA ARG A 44 -1.52 6.29 7.84
C ARG A 44 -0.14 5.64 7.93
N VAL A 45 0.86 6.18 7.23
CA VAL A 45 2.26 5.70 7.34
C VAL A 45 2.78 5.91 8.76
N GLN A 46 2.50 7.06 9.39
CA GLN A 46 2.92 7.32 10.78
C GLN A 46 2.23 6.37 11.77
N ASP A 47 0.94 6.11 11.56
CA ASP A 47 0.18 5.16 12.37
C ASP A 47 0.70 3.72 12.18
N ALA A 48 1.12 3.34 10.98
CA ALA A 48 1.73 2.05 10.70
C ALA A 48 3.09 1.88 11.43
N VAL A 49 3.91 2.92 11.47
CA VAL A 49 5.16 2.92 12.26
C VAL A 49 4.85 2.71 13.74
N THR A 50 3.84 3.38 14.27
CA THR A 50 3.40 3.22 15.66
C THR A 50 2.89 1.81 15.93
N ALA A 51 2.05 1.26 15.05
CA ALA A 51 1.54 -0.11 15.14
C ALA A 51 2.68 -1.14 15.16
N LEU A 52 3.65 -1.00 14.25
CA LEU A 52 4.86 -1.85 14.21
C LEU A 52 5.67 -1.77 15.50
N SER A 53 5.91 -0.56 16.04
CA SER A 53 6.66 -0.35 17.27
C SER A 53 6.00 -1.00 18.48
N ASN A 54 4.67 -1.08 18.46
CA ASN A 54 3.87 -1.72 19.51
C ASN A 54 3.59 -3.21 19.24
N SER A 55 4.11 -3.78 18.15
CA SER A 55 3.80 -5.14 17.68
C SER A 55 2.29 -5.38 17.45
N ASP A 56 1.54 -4.33 17.13
CA ASP A 56 0.12 -4.39 16.81
C ASP A 56 -0.07 -4.73 15.32
N PHE A 57 0.06 -6.01 15.00
CA PHE A 57 -0.03 -6.49 13.63
C PHE A 57 -1.47 -6.44 13.08
N ASN A 58 -2.48 -6.50 13.94
CA ASN A 58 -3.87 -6.32 13.50
C ASN A 58 -4.11 -4.89 13.02
N LYS A 59 -3.64 -3.91 13.79
CA LYS A 59 -3.72 -2.50 13.38
C LYS A 59 -2.93 -2.26 12.08
N LEU A 60 -1.73 -2.81 11.97
CA LEU A 60 -0.94 -2.71 10.74
C LEU A 60 -1.68 -3.30 9.54
N GLY A 61 -2.28 -4.48 9.67
CA GLY A 61 -3.06 -5.13 8.63
C GLY A 61 -4.26 -4.27 8.18
N ASN A 62 -5.00 -3.71 9.13
CA ASN A 62 -6.11 -2.80 8.84
C ASN A 62 -5.63 -1.58 8.04
N LEU A 63 -4.53 -0.95 8.45
CA LEU A 63 -3.94 0.19 7.75
C LEU A 63 -3.50 -0.17 6.32
N MET A 64 -2.98 -1.39 6.11
CA MET A 64 -2.65 -1.88 4.76
C MET A 64 -3.92 -1.96 3.88
N THR A 65 -4.99 -2.52 4.40
CA THR A 65 -6.27 -2.65 3.68
C THR A 65 -6.89 -1.27 3.39
N GLU A 66 -6.84 -0.35 4.35
CA GLU A 66 -7.28 1.04 4.14
C GLU A 66 -6.46 1.74 3.04
N THR A 67 -5.14 1.54 3.00
CA THR A 67 -4.27 2.03 1.93
C THR A 67 -4.72 1.51 0.57
N HIS A 68 -4.97 0.19 0.45
CA HIS A 68 -5.44 -0.38 -0.81
C HIS A 68 -6.77 0.21 -1.27
N ASN A 69 -7.74 0.29 -0.36
CA ASN A 69 -9.04 0.87 -0.66
C ASN A 69 -8.93 2.33 -1.17
N GLY A 70 -8.04 3.12 -0.57
CA GLY A 70 -7.78 4.47 -1.02
C GLY A 70 -7.08 4.54 -2.38
N LEU A 71 -6.10 3.67 -2.63
CA LEU A 71 -5.42 3.56 -3.93
C LEU A 71 -6.36 3.13 -5.05
N SER A 72 -7.27 2.17 -4.77
CA SER A 72 -8.26 1.70 -5.73
C SER A 72 -9.36 2.72 -5.99
N LYS A 73 -9.97 3.28 -4.94
CA LYS A 73 -11.24 4.03 -5.05
C LYS A 73 -11.10 5.56 -5.00
N GLU A 74 -10.06 6.08 -4.34
CA GLU A 74 -9.86 7.53 -4.20
C GLU A 74 -8.75 8.05 -5.14
N TYR A 75 -7.63 7.34 -5.21
CA TYR A 75 -6.49 7.70 -6.07
C TYR A 75 -6.58 7.09 -7.47
N GLU A 76 -7.34 5.99 -7.62
CA GLU A 76 -7.69 5.34 -8.89
C GLU A 76 -6.46 4.84 -9.68
N VAL A 77 -5.57 4.13 -8.99
CA VAL A 77 -4.35 3.56 -9.57
C VAL A 77 -4.29 2.03 -9.49
N SER A 78 -5.34 1.37 -9.05
CA SER A 78 -5.42 -0.09 -9.05
C SER A 78 -5.88 -0.64 -10.40
N CYS A 79 -6.03 -1.94 -10.50
CA CYS A 79 -6.64 -2.66 -11.62
C CYS A 79 -7.41 -3.87 -11.10
N ASP A 80 -8.26 -4.45 -11.97
CA ASP A 80 -9.16 -5.54 -11.59
C ASP A 80 -8.43 -6.76 -11.03
N GLU A 81 -7.25 -7.09 -11.58
CA GLU A 81 -6.44 -8.21 -11.13
C GLU A 81 -5.89 -8.01 -9.71
N ILE A 82 -5.48 -6.79 -9.39
CA ILE A 82 -4.96 -6.46 -8.05
C ILE A 82 -6.09 -6.35 -7.03
N ASP A 83 -7.19 -5.69 -7.39
CA ASP A 83 -8.36 -5.59 -6.52
C ASP A 83 -8.90 -6.98 -6.21
N PHE A 84 -8.99 -7.87 -7.20
CA PHE A 84 -9.35 -9.27 -7.00
C PHE A 84 -8.43 -9.98 -5.99
N LEU A 85 -7.11 -9.80 -6.09
CA LEU A 85 -6.16 -10.45 -5.19
C LEU A 85 -6.34 -9.98 -3.74
N VAL A 86 -6.62 -8.71 -3.52
CA VAL A 86 -6.88 -8.16 -2.19
C VAL A 86 -8.23 -8.62 -1.65
N ASP A 87 -9.26 -8.60 -2.49
CA ASP A 87 -10.60 -9.04 -2.10
C ASP A 87 -10.65 -10.55 -1.80
N ALA A 88 -9.95 -11.38 -2.58
CA ALA A 88 -9.91 -12.83 -2.39
C ALA A 88 -9.32 -13.26 -1.03
N VAL A 89 -8.49 -12.42 -0.41
CA VAL A 89 -7.91 -12.69 0.91
C VAL A 89 -8.63 -12.01 2.06
N SER A 90 -9.48 -11.00 1.80
CA SER A 90 -10.09 -10.13 2.80
C SER A 90 -10.90 -10.87 3.87
N ASN A 91 -11.54 -11.98 3.50
CA ASN A 91 -12.36 -12.79 4.39
C ASN A 91 -11.61 -14.00 4.99
N ASN A 92 -10.29 -14.05 4.88
CA ASN A 92 -9.50 -15.13 5.47
C ASN A 92 -8.95 -14.68 6.82
N GLU A 93 -9.39 -15.31 7.90
CA GLU A 93 -9.02 -14.99 9.28
C GLU A 93 -7.49 -15.02 9.53
N LYS A 94 -6.74 -15.76 8.71
CA LYS A 94 -5.27 -15.83 8.78
C LYS A 94 -4.57 -14.71 8.02
N VAL A 95 -5.30 -13.82 7.36
CA VAL A 95 -4.77 -12.65 6.66
C VAL A 95 -5.09 -11.39 7.45
N LEU A 96 -4.09 -10.78 8.02
CA LEU A 96 -4.24 -9.58 8.84
C LEU A 96 -4.47 -8.33 7.97
N GLY A 97 -3.94 -8.31 6.75
CA GLY A 97 -4.14 -7.22 5.81
C GLY A 97 -3.48 -7.46 4.46
N SER A 98 -3.97 -6.77 3.46
CA SER A 98 -3.49 -6.85 2.08
C SER A 98 -3.57 -5.49 1.39
N ARG A 99 -2.62 -5.23 0.50
CA ARG A 99 -2.65 -4.05 -0.36
C ARG A 99 -1.86 -4.25 -1.64
N MET A 100 -2.14 -3.45 -2.63
CA MET A 100 -1.26 -3.33 -3.79
C MET A 100 0.12 -2.80 -3.39
N MET A 101 1.14 -3.13 -4.21
CA MET A 101 2.50 -2.66 -4.08
C MET A 101 3.01 -2.10 -5.41
N GLY A 102 3.78 -1.01 -5.35
CA GLY A 102 4.32 -0.32 -6.53
C GLY A 102 3.49 0.88 -6.96
N GLY A 103 3.66 1.30 -8.20
CA GLY A 103 3.03 2.50 -8.77
C GLY A 103 1.57 2.34 -9.21
N GLY A 104 1.04 1.14 -9.19
CA GLY A 104 -0.31 0.84 -9.65
C GLY A 104 -0.38 0.37 -11.10
N PHE A 105 -1.61 0.26 -11.63
CA PHE A 105 -1.94 -0.21 -12.98
C PHE A 105 -1.45 -1.63 -13.29
N GLY A 106 -1.31 -2.46 -12.26
CA GLY A 106 -0.79 -3.83 -12.30
C GLY A 106 0.28 -4.07 -11.22
N GLY A 107 1.08 -5.11 -11.39
CA GLY A 107 2.17 -5.46 -10.48
C GLY A 107 1.80 -6.57 -9.51
N CYS A 108 1.84 -6.32 -8.21
CA CYS A 108 1.58 -7.34 -7.20
C CYS A 108 0.84 -6.78 -5.98
N SER A 109 0.26 -7.67 -5.19
CA SER A 109 -0.19 -7.39 -3.83
C SER A 109 0.83 -7.90 -2.81
N ILE A 110 0.89 -7.24 -1.66
CA ILE A 110 1.60 -7.71 -0.47
C ILE A 110 0.60 -8.04 0.62
N ASN A 111 0.80 -9.19 1.27
CA ASN A 111 -0.12 -9.72 2.27
C ASN A 111 0.60 -9.94 3.59
N LEU A 112 0.03 -9.45 4.68
CA LEU A 112 0.44 -9.76 6.04
C LEU A 112 -0.39 -10.95 6.52
N VAL A 113 0.27 -12.08 6.76
CA VAL A 113 -0.41 -13.35 7.05
C VAL A 113 0.15 -14.00 8.32
N GLU A 114 -0.67 -14.81 8.97
CA GLU A 114 -0.21 -15.66 10.06
C GLU A 114 0.82 -16.68 9.56
N LYS A 115 1.87 -16.88 10.35
CA LYS A 115 2.95 -17.80 10.01
C LYS A 115 2.43 -19.23 9.83
N GLY A 116 2.75 -19.83 8.69
CA GLY A 116 2.37 -21.19 8.36
C GLY A 116 1.11 -21.33 7.52
N SER A 117 0.36 -20.25 7.30
CA SER A 117 -0.84 -20.26 6.46
C SER A 117 -0.56 -20.01 4.97
N GLU A 118 0.68 -19.65 4.63
CA GLU A 118 1.04 -19.14 3.30
C GLU A 118 0.75 -20.16 2.18
N LYS A 119 1.06 -21.45 2.41
CA LYS A 119 0.91 -22.49 1.38
C LYS A 119 -0.55 -22.67 0.98
N GLU A 120 -1.43 -22.86 1.97
CA GLU A 120 -2.87 -23.03 1.76
C GLU A 120 -3.47 -21.80 1.07
N LEU A 121 -3.09 -20.62 1.51
CA LEU A 121 -3.54 -19.35 0.93
C LEU A 121 -3.13 -19.24 -0.54
N ILE A 122 -1.86 -19.49 -0.85
CA ILE A 122 -1.33 -19.42 -2.23
C ILE A 122 -2.07 -20.42 -3.13
N GLU A 123 -2.24 -21.67 -2.71
CA GLU A 123 -2.93 -22.69 -3.49
C GLU A 123 -4.39 -22.31 -3.80
N LYS A 124 -5.10 -21.78 -2.81
CA LYS A 124 -6.48 -21.32 -2.96
C LYS A 124 -6.58 -20.16 -3.95
N ILE A 125 -5.78 -19.11 -3.74
CA ILE A 125 -5.85 -17.89 -4.55
C ILE A 125 -5.37 -18.14 -5.98
N SER A 126 -4.31 -18.96 -6.17
CA SER A 126 -3.83 -19.30 -7.50
C SER A 126 -4.90 -19.97 -8.37
N LYS A 127 -5.70 -20.86 -7.80
CA LYS A 127 -6.81 -21.49 -8.51
C LYS A 127 -7.90 -20.47 -8.88
N GLN A 128 -8.27 -19.61 -7.95
CA GLN A 128 -9.30 -18.59 -8.18
C GLN A 128 -8.84 -17.56 -9.21
N TYR A 129 -7.61 -17.08 -9.12
CA TYR A 129 -7.02 -16.10 -10.04
C TYR A 129 -6.93 -16.66 -11.46
N ARG A 130 -6.46 -17.91 -11.62
CA ARG A 130 -6.42 -18.57 -12.92
C ARG A 130 -7.81 -18.76 -13.52
N SER A 131 -8.79 -19.11 -12.68
CA SER A 131 -10.20 -19.25 -13.13
C SER A 131 -10.78 -17.92 -13.59
N GLN A 132 -10.44 -16.82 -12.92
CA GLN A 132 -10.98 -15.50 -13.21
C GLN A 132 -10.31 -14.84 -14.42
N PHE A 133 -8.99 -14.93 -14.54
CA PHE A 133 -8.21 -14.16 -15.52
C PHE A 133 -7.50 -15.02 -16.56
N GLY A 134 -7.49 -16.34 -16.44
CA GLY A 134 -6.73 -17.21 -17.31
C GLY A 134 -5.21 -17.13 -17.17
N ILE A 135 -4.71 -16.48 -16.13
CA ILE A 135 -3.30 -16.19 -15.88
C ILE A 135 -2.81 -16.98 -14.69
N ASP A 136 -1.61 -17.54 -14.75
CA ASP A 136 -0.97 -18.19 -13.61
C ASP A 136 -0.43 -17.17 -12.61
N LEU A 137 -0.89 -17.26 -11.35
CA LEU A 137 -0.41 -16.42 -10.27
C LEU A 137 1.00 -16.84 -9.84
N LYS A 138 1.92 -15.88 -9.80
CA LYS A 138 3.24 -16.06 -9.19
C LYS A 138 3.22 -15.53 -7.76
N ALA A 139 3.54 -16.37 -6.81
CA ALA A 139 3.61 -16.01 -5.39
C ALA A 139 5.04 -16.15 -4.85
N TYR A 140 5.43 -15.19 -4.00
CA TYR A 140 6.76 -15.12 -3.41
C TYR A 140 6.63 -15.01 -1.90
N LYS A 141 7.25 -15.96 -1.19
CA LYS A 141 7.40 -15.84 0.26
C LYS A 141 8.59 -14.94 0.57
N VAL A 142 8.33 -13.80 1.17
CA VAL A 142 9.37 -12.82 1.53
C VAL A 142 9.67 -12.89 3.03
N LYS A 143 10.89 -12.51 3.40
CA LYS A 143 11.31 -12.33 4.79
C LYS A 143 11.69 -10.88 5.01
N ILE A 144 11.26 -10.33 6.14
CA ILE A 144 11.71 -9.00 6.58
C ILE A 144 13.22 -9.05 6.80
N SER A 145 13.93 -8.10 6.22
CA SER A 145 15.37 -7.95 6.36
C SER A 145 15.73 -6.50 6.69
N LYS A 146 17.02 -6.17 6.69
CA LYS A 146 17.47 -4.77 6.85
C LYS A 146 16.84 -3.91 5.76
N GLY A 147 16.47 -2.69 6.10
CA GLY A 147 15.99 -1.69 5.14
C GLY A 147 17.04 -1.31 4.11
N THR A 148 16.70 -0.37 3.24
CA THR A 148 17.62 0.17 2.23
C THR A 148 18.93 0.61 2.88
N THR A 149 20.05 0.10 2.35
CA THR A 149 21.40 0.43 2.81
C THR A 149 22.26 0.84 1.62
N GLU A 150 23.20 1.75 1.85
CA GLU A 150 24.20 2.11 0.87
C GLU A 150 25.22 0.98 0.73
N PHE A 151 25.49 0.54 -0.49
CA PHE A 151 26.62 -0.32 -0.77
C PHE A 151 27.91 0.50 -0.69
N LYS A 152 28.62 0.45 0.42
CA LYS A 152 29.99 0.98 0.47
C LYS A 152 30.86 0.11 -0.43
N ASN A 153 31.55 0.75 -1.39
CA ASN A 153 32.42 0.13 -2.38
C ASN A 153 33.20 -1.07 -1.82
N ILE A 154 32.93 -2.25 -2.35
CA ILE A 154 33.85 -3.37 -2.22
C ILE A 154 35.08 -2.97 -3.03
N LYS A 155 36.18 -2.56 -2.35
CA LYS A 155 37.48 -2.39 -3.01
C LYS A 155 37.75 -3.70 -3.74
N SER A 156 37.79 -3.66 -5.06
CA SER A 156 38.27 -4.78 -5.86
C SER A 156 39.72 -5.10 -5.43
N ASN A 157 39.87 -6.15 -4.65
CA ASN A 157 41.20 -6.76 -4.45
C ASN A 157 41.55 -7.46 -5.75
N THR A 158 41.95 -6.72 -6.75
CA THR A 158 42.79 -7.22 -7.84
C THR A 158 44.18 -7.45 -7.24
N LYS A 159 44.44 -8.68 -6.79
CA LYS A 159 45.79 -9.16 -6.58
C LYS A 159 46.43 -9.37 -7.96
N ASN A 160 47.47 -8.61 -8.26
CA ASN A 160 48.47 -8.92 -9.29
C ASN A 160 49.14 -10.26 -8.99
#